data_eb527402959514c7f6fba48739622257
#
_entry.id   eb527402959514c7f6fba48739622257
#
_cell.length_a   1.000
_cell.length_b   1.000
_cell.length_c   1.000
_cell.angle_alpha   90.00
_cell.angle_beta   90.00
_cell.angle_gamma   90.00
#
_symmetry.space_group_name_H-M   'P 1'
#
loop_
_entity.id
_entity.type
_entity.pdbx_description
1 polymer ?
#
loop_
_entity_poly.entity_id
_entity_poly.type
_entity_poly.pdbx_seq_one_letter_code
_entity_poly.pdbx_strand_id
1 'polypeptide(L)'
;MATNRQVRLAARPKPGPFARENFDIGDQALVEPGAGEFRVKTEYISLDPAMRGWVNEGKSYVPPVGIGEVMRAFAAGTVDASNHPDFAVGDTVQGLLGVQQFAITDGTRVNKVDTDLAPLERWVGGLGMPGWTAYFGLLDVGQPKAGDTVFVSAASGAVGSVVGQIAKLKGCRVVGLAGGPEKCRVLTDTLGFDAAVDHRAGDIAGQIKAACPDGIDVNFESVGGEIFDTVLLHMNTFGRVALCGLISAYTASEAPPGLSNMRAVLTQRLRVQGLIVFDWIDRIPEAIAQLGAWHADGKLIIREDVRDGGLDAFPDVVNLLYTGGNNGKLVLKV
;
A
#
# COMPACT_ATOMS: atom_id res chain seq x y z
N MET A 1 -7.72 -0.97 -36.07
CA MET A 1 -6.55 -1.63 -35.45
C MET A 1 -6.86 -1.79 -33.98
N ALA A 2 -6.38 -2.84 -33.36
CA ALA A 2 -6.54 -2.99 -31.93
C ALA A 2 -5.75 -1.90 -31.19
N THR A 3 -6.28 -1.40 -30.10
CA THR A 3 -5.70 -0.28 -29.33
C THR A 3 -5.42 -0.70 -27.90
N ASN A 4 -4.47 0.00 -27.28
CA ASN A 4 -4.12 -0.06 -25.87
C ASN A 4 -4.46 1.29 -25.24
N ARG A 5 -5.51 1.35 -24.42
CA ARG A 5 -5.83 2.54 -23.66
C ARG A 5 -4.86 2.69 -22.49
N GLN A 6 -4.32 3.89 -22.30
CA GLN A 6 -3.27 4.16 -21.31
C GLN A 6 -3.56 5.46 -20.55
N VAL A 7 -3.13 5.52 -19.30
CA VAL A 7 -3.05 6.76 -18.53
C VAL A 7 -1.58 7.18 -18.45
N ARG A 8 -1.24 8.30 -19.05
CA ARG A 8 0.10 8.85 -19.09
C ARG A 8 0.20 10.11 -18.25
N LEU A 9 1.37 10.37 -17.69
CA LEU A 9 1.62 11.63 -17.01
C LEU A 9 1.75 12.77 -18.02
N ALA A 10 0.79 13.68 -18.06
CA ALA A 10 0.80 14.84 -18.95
C ALA A 10 1.52 16.05 -18.34
N ALA A 11 1.36 16.25 -17.04
CA ALA A 11 1.97 17.35 -16.31
C ALA A 11 2.25 16.98 -14.85
N ARG A 12 3.32 17.53 -14.27
CA ARG A 12 3.59 17.38 -12.83
C ARG A 12 2.45 18.02 -12.03
N PRO A 13 1.94 17.31 -11.01
CA PRO A 13 0.89 17.87 -10.16
C PRO A 13 1.44 19.02 -9.31
N LYS A 14 0.64 20.06 -9.15
CA LYS A 14 0.87 21.08 -8.14
C LYS A 14 0.64 20.49 -6.72
N PRO A 15 1.04 21.20 -5.65
CA PRO A 15 0.62 20.83 -4.30
C PRO A 15 -0.90 20.60 -4.24
N GLY A 16 -1.31 19.55 -3.52
CA GLY A 16 -2.70 19.11 -3.49
C GLY A 16 -2.94 17.73 -4.14
N PRO A 17 -4.20 17.32 -4.26
CA PRO A 17 -4.59 16.09 -4.95
C PRO A 17 -4.23 16.17 -6.45
N PHE A 18 -4.32 15.05 -7.14
CA PHE A 18 -4.18 15.03 -8.58
C PHE A 18 -5.33 15.80 -9.25
N ALA A 19 -5.00 16.61 -10.27
CA ALA A 19 -5.96 17.20 -11.17
C ALA A 19 -6.05 16.37 -12.46
N ARG A 20 -7.21 16.40 -13.14
CA ARG A 20 -7.39 15.61 -14.35
C ARG A 20 -6.38 15.96 -15.45
N GLU A 21 -5.98 17.21 -15.55
CA GLU A 21 -4.95 17.71 -16.46
C GLU A 21 -3.54 17.17 -16.19
N ASN A 22 -3.31 16.52 -15.07
CA ASN A 22 -2.05 15.81 -14.84
C ASN A 22 -1.91 14.55 -15.70
N PHE A 23 -3.00 14.09 -16.31
CA PHE A 23 -3.05 12.84 -17.04
C PHE A 23 -3.55 13.04 -18.48
N ASP A 24 -2.88 12.38 -19.41
CA ASP A 24 -3.34 12.13 -20.77
C ASP A 24 -3.87 10.69 -20.82
N ILE A 25 -5.18 10.56 -21.07
CA ILE A 25 -5.85 9.26 -21.16
C ILE A 25 -6.28 9.05 -22.60
N GLY A 26 -5.63 8.10 -23.27
CA GLY A 26 -5.87 7.91 -24.70
C GLY A 26 -5.43 6.55 -25.20
N ASP A 27 -5.84 6.26 -26.42
CA ASP A 27 -5.58 5.02 -27.13
C ASP A 27 -4.26 5.11 -27.89
N GLN A 28 -3.46 4.07 -27.77
CA GLN A 28 -2.23 3.85 -28.53
C GLN A 28 -2.38 2.59 -29.38
N ALA A 29 -1.55 2.46 -30.41
CA ALA A 29 -1.51 1.22 -31.16
C ALA A 29 -1.15 0.05 -30.25
N LEU A 30 -1.88 -1.07 -30.34
CA LEU A 30 -1.50 -2.28 -29.65
C LEU A 30 -0.22 -2.84 -30.28
N VAL A 31 0.74 -3.15 -29.46
CA VAL A 31 2.07 -3.67 -29.87
C VAL A 31 2.13 -5.17 -29.56
N GLU A 32 2.75 -5.93 -30.45
CA GLU A 32 3.03 -7.36 -30.19
C GLU A 32 4.32 -7.52 -29.39
N PRO A 33 4.40 -8.53 -28.51
CA PRO A 33 5.61 -8.77 -27.70
C PRO A 33 6.78 -9.21 -28.59
N GLY A 34 7.97 -8.66 -28.30
CA GLY A 34 9.24 -9.09 -28.90
C GLY A 34 9.73 -10.44 -28.38
N ALA A 35 10.89 -10.86 -28.82
CA ALA A 35 11.52 -12.09 -28.32
C ALA A 35 11.84 -11.97 -26.82
N GLY A 36 11.45 -12.93 -26.01
CA GLY A 36 11.61 -12.91 -24.55
C GLY A 36 10.64 -11.99 -23.82
N GLU A 37 9.60 -11.49 -24.50
CA GLU A 37 8.55 -10.67 -23.90
C GLU A 37 7.20 -11.37 -23.96
N PHE A 38 6.28 -10.88 -23.12
CA PHE A 38 4.87 -11.25 -23.18
C PHE A 38 4.00 -10.03 -22.92
N ARG A 39 2.73 -10.12 -23.36
CA ARG A 39 1.74 -9.09 -23.15
C ARG A 39 0.71 -9.56 -22.13
N VAL A 40 0.40 -8.69 -21.19
CA VAL A 40 -0.61 -8.90 -20.16
C VAL A 40 -1.81 -8.02 -20.45
N LYS A 41 -2.98 -8.61 -20.57
CA LYS A 41 -4.26 -7.89 -20.51
C LYS A 41 -4.57 -7.61 -19.05
N THR A 42 -4.46 -6.34 -18.65
CA THR A 42 -4.68 -5.87 -17.28
C THR A 42 -6.16 -5.92 -16.92
N GLU A 43 -6.47 -6.42 -15.75
CA GLU A 43 -7.83 -6.52 -15.23
C GLU A 43 -8.01 -5.68 -13.97
N TYR A 44 -7.00 -5.63 -13.10
CA TYR A 44 -7.01 -4.89 -11.85
C TYR A 44 -5.74 -4.09 -11.66
N ILE A 45 -5.88 -2.82 -11.29
CA ILE A 45 -4.78 -1.90 -11.01
C ILE A 45 -4.77 -1.54 -9.53
N SER A 46 -3.62 -1.73 -8.90
CA SER A 46 -3.34 -1.26 -7.55
C SER A 46 -3.26 0.26 -7.51
N LEU A 47 -4.09 0.91 -6.72
CA LEU A 47 -3.95 2.33 -6.44
C LEU A 47 -3.25 2.50 -5.09
N ASP A 48 -2.11 3.18 -5.11
CA ASP A 48 -1.21 3.29 -3.97
C ASP A 48 -0.84 4.75 -3.67
N PRO A 49 -0.81 5.17 -2.40
CA PRO A 49 -0.45 6.55 -2.04
C PRO A 49 0.92 6.98 -2.58
N ALA A 50 1.85 6.02 -2.74
CA ALA A 50 3.18 6.25 -3.30
C ALA A 50 3.16 6.83 -4.72
N MET A 51 2.08 6.63 -5.48
CA MET A 51 1.90 7.21 -6.84
C MET A 51 2.09 8.72 -6.84
N ARG A 52 1.68 9.42 -5.76
CA ARG A 52 1.86 10.86 -5.65
C ARG A 52 3.34 11.26 -5.55
N GLY A 53 4.14 10.45 -4.89
CA GLY A 53 5.59 10.62 -4.80
C GLY A 53 6.31 10.26 -6.10
N TRP A 54 5.83 9.25 -6.82
CA TRP A 54 6.47 8.78 -8.05
C TRP A 54 6.40 9.76 -9.23
N VAL A 55 5.54 10.76 -9.16
CA VAL A 55 5.43 11.81 -10.19
C VAL A 55 6.19 13.09 -9.83
N ASN A 56 6.79 13.17 -8.66
CA ASN A 56 7.59 14.32 -8.24
C ASN A 56 9.03 14.18 -8.73
N GLU A 57 9.64 15.30 -9.13
CA GLU A 57 11.07 15.37 -9.41
C GLU A 57 11.89 15.33 -8.11
N GLY A 58 13.13 14.91 -8.24
CA GLY A 58 14.08 14.86 -7.12
C GLY A 58 14.54 13.46 -6.79
N LYS A 59 15.39 13.37 -5.77
CA LYS A 59 15.95 12.09 -5.29
C LYS A 59 14.87 11.27 -4.59
N SER A 60 14.66 10.05 -5.07
CA SER A 60 13.72 9.07 -4.48
C SER A 60 14.31 7.66 -4.60
N TYR A 61 13.62 6.66 -4.04
CA TYR A 61 13.98 5.24 -4.15
C TYR A 61 13.71 4.64 -5.54
N VAL A 62 12.96 5.34 -6.39
CA VAL A 62 12.75 5.00 -7.81
C VAL A 62 12.86 6.27 -8.66
N PRO A 63 13.25 6.17 -9.94
CA PRO A 63 13.18 7.29 -10.88
C PRO A 63 11.74 7.82 -10.97
N PRO A 64 11.53 9.14 -11.11
CA PRO A 64 10.19 9.68 -11.33
C PRO A 64 9.61 9.18 -12.66
N VAL A 65 8.28 9.08 -12.70
CA VAL A 65 7.56 8.87 -13.97
C VAL A 65 7.81 10.07 -14.87
N GLY A 66 8.24 9.85 -16.12
CA GLY A 66 8.50 10.88 -17.11
C GLY A 66 7.19 11.46 -17.67
N ILE A 67 7.25 12.72 -18.15
CA ILE A 67 6.14 13.30 -18.90
C ILE A 67 5.95 12.48 -20.19
N GLY A 68 4.71 12.10 -20.49
CA GLY A 68 4.35 11.21 -21.60
C GLY A 68 4.49 9.70 -21.31
N GLU A 69 5.10 9.30 -20.19
CA GLU A 69 5.17 7.90 -19.79
C GLU A 69 3.87 7.43 -19.16
N VAL A 70 3.61 6.13 -19.28
CA VAL A 70 2.48 5.46 -18.60
C VAL A 70 2.67 5.58 -17.08
N MET A 71 1.61 5.93 -16.39
CA MET A 71 1.61 6.01 -14.93
C MET A 71 2.01 4.67 -14.34
N ARG A 72 3.01 4.71 -13.44
CA ARG A 72 3.49 3.52 -12.75
C ARG A 72 2.44 2.97 -11.81
N ALA A 73 2.17 1.67 -11.92
CA ALA A 73 1.28 0.93 -11.03
C ALA A 73 1.66 -0.54 -10.97
N PHE A 74 1.43 -1.17 -9.82
CA PHE A 74 1.24 -2.60 -9.80
C PHE A 74 -0.14 -2.93 -10.36
N ALA A 75 -0.22 -4.02 -11.11
CA ALA A 75 -1.47 -4.49 -11.67
C ALA A 75 -1.47 -6.02 -11.77
N ALA A 76 -2.64 -6.59 -11.97
CA ALA A 76 -2.81 -8.02 -12.23
C ALA A 76 -3.71 -8.21 -13.45
N GLY A 77 -3.47 -9.32 -14.15
CA GLY A 77 -4.20 -9.66 -15.37
C GLY A 77 -3.76 -10.99 -15.94
N THR A 78 -4.21 -11.25 -17.17
CA THR A 78 -3.96 -12.50 -17.89
C THR A 78 -3.04 -12.27 -19.07
N VAL A 79 -2.08 -13.16 -19.28
CA VAL A 79 -1.20 -13.15 -20.46
C VAL A 79 -2.02 -13.45 -21.70
N ASP A 80 -2.08 -12.54 -22.66
CA ASP A 80 -2.85 -12.69 -23.90
C ASP A 80 -2.00 -12.95 -25.15
N ALA A 81 -0.69 -12.64 -25.08
CA ALA A 81 0.30 -12.99 -26.10
C ALA A 81 1.67 -13.21 -25.45
N SER A 82 2.45 -14.17 -25.93
CA SER A 82 3.76 -14.47 -25.34
C SER A 82 4.76 -15.02 -26.36
N ASN A 83 5.97 -14.48 -26.27
CA ASN A 83 7.22 -15.01 -26.84
C ASN A 83 8.26 -15.31 -25.72
N HIS A 84 7.81 -15.44 -24.47
CA HIS A 84 8.65 -15.67 -23.30
C HIS A 84 8.65 -17.17 -22.91
N PRO A 85 9.79 -17.77 -22.55
CA PRO A 85 9.85 -19.22 -22.26
C PRO A 85 9.08 -19.63 -21.01
N ASP A 86 8.99 -18.75 -20.01
CA ASP A 86 8.41 -19.09 -18.70
C ASP A 86 6.97 -18.58 -18.51
N PHE A 87 6.45 -17.74 -19.41
CA PHE A 87 5.08 -17.20 -19.34
C PHE A 87 4.29 -17.58 -20.57
N ALA A 88 3.21 -18.34 -20.39
CA ALA A 88 2.33 -18.82 -21.45
C ALA A 88 1.04 -18.00 -21.53
N VAL A 89 0.41 -17.96 -22.70
CA VAL A 89 -0.95 -17.42 -22.87
C VAL A 89 -1.91 -18.14 -21.94
N GLY A 90 -2.69 -17.38 -21.19
CA GLY A 90 -3.61 -17.88 -20.16
C GLY A 90 -3.03 -17.86 -18.74
N ASP A 91 -1.72 -17.67 -18.55
CA ASP A 91 -1.16 -17.47 -17.22
C ASP A 91 -1.73 -16.20 -16.58
N THR A 92 -2.11 -16.28 -15.32
CA THR A 92 -2.48 -15.12 -14.51
C THR A 92 -1.25 -14.60 -13.78
N VAL A 93 -1.05 -13.29 -13.83
CA VAL A 93 0.16 -12.63 -13.33
C VAL A 93 -0.14 -11.35 -12.59
N GLN A 94 0.78 -10.95 -11.70
CA GLN A 94 0.84 -9.62 -11.12
C GLN A 94 2.24 -9.04 -11.26
N GLY A 95 2.32 -7.72 -11.38
CA GLY A 95 3.63 -7.05 -11.49
C GLY A 95 3.51 -5.56 -11.70
N LEU A 96 4.64 -4.94 -12.03
CA LEU A 96 4.73 -3.51 -12.34
C LEU A 96 4.31 -3.26 -13.79
N LEU A 97 2.99 -3.30 -14.06
CA LEU A 97 2.43 -3.28 -15.41
C LEU A 97 1.91 -1.91 -15.86
N GLY A 98 1.86 -0.93 -14.95
CA GLY A 98 1.39 0.43 -15.24
C GLY A 98 -0.12 0.55 -15.34
N VAL A 99 -0.59 1.79 -15.54
CA VAL A 99 -2.02 2.11 -15.66
C VAL A 99 -2.41 2.06 -17.13
N GLN A 100 -2.66 0.85 -17.65
CA GLN A 100 -2.96 0.58 -19.05
C GLN A 100 -3.71 -0.74 -19.23
N GLN A 101 -4.42 -0.89 -20.38
CA GLN A 101 -5.15 -2.11 -20.69
C GLN A 101 -4.23 -3.28 -21.05
N PHE A 102 -3.14 -3.00 -21.74
CA PHE A 102 -2.19 -4.03 -22.16
C PHE A 102 -0.77 -3.59 -21.82
N ALA A 103 -0.04 -4.42 -21.11
CA ALA A 103 1.35 -4.18 -20.74
C ALA A 103 2.27 -5.20 -21.40
N ILE A 104 3.35 -4.75 -22.04
CA ILE A 104 4.44 -5.62 -22.50
C ILE A 104 5.53 -5.62 -21.44
N THR A 105 6.06 -6.79 -21.14
CA THR A 105 7.08 -7.01 -20.12
C THR A 105 7.99 -8.20 -20.49
N ASP A 106 9.22 -8.15 -19.98
CA ASP A 106 10.20 -9.24 -20.04
C ASP A 106 10.13 -10.20 -18.84
N GLY A 107 9.07 -10.07 -18.01
CA GLY A 107 8.90 -10.86 -16.79
C GLY A 107 9.64 -10.30 -15.57
N THR A 108 10.50 -9.31 -15.72
CA THR A 108 11.17 -8.66 -14.59
C THR A 108 10.13 -8.06 -13.63
N ARG A 109 10.16 -8.47 -12.36
CA ARG A 109 9.20 -8.07 -11.32
C ARG A 109 7.74 -8.45 -11.63
N VAL A 110 7.55 -9.55 -12.35
CA VAL A 110 6.24 -10.16 -12.58
C VAL A 110 6.22 -11.54 -11.93
N ASN A 111 5.15 -11.85 -11.21
CA ASN A 111 4.95 -13.14 -10.57
C ASN A 111 3.68 -13.78 -11.12
N LYS A 112 3.73 -15.10 -11.39
CA LYS A 112 2.51 -15.87 -11.60
C LYS A 112 1.71 -15.92 -10.30
N VAL A 113 0.39 -15.91 -10.41
CA VAL A 113 -0.53 -15.94 -9.29
C VAL A 113 -1.46 -17.14 -9.39
N ASP A 114 -1.83 -17.66 -8.23
CA ASP A 114 -2.74 -18.80 -8.10
C ASP A 114 -4.17 -18.28 -7.83
N THR A 115 -5.00 -18.28 -8.86
CA THR A 115 -6.40 -17.84 -8.76
C THR A 115 -7.32 -18.85 -8.07
N ASP A 116 -6.86 -20.10 -7.85
CA ASP A 116 -7.57 -21.07 -7.03
C ASP A 116 -7.41 -20.76 -5.54
N LEU A 117 -6.28 -20.17 -5.16
CA LEU A 117 -6.01 -19.71 -3.78
C LEU A 117 -6.84 -18.46 -3.44
N ALA A 118 -6.90 -17.49 -4.35
CA ALA A 118 -7.63 -16.24 -4.13
C ALA A 118 -8.01 -15.55 -5.45
N PRO A 119 -9.13 -14.81 -5.50
CA PRO A 119 -9.51 -14.00 -6.64
C PRO A 119 -8.40 -13.00 -7.02
N LEU A 120 -8.32 -12.67 -8.32
CA LEU A 120 -7.19 -11.93 -8.90
C LEU A 120 -6.98 -10.54 -8.28
N GLU A 121 -8.04 -9.84 -7.88
CA GLU A 121 -7.97 -8.54 -7.22
C GLU A 121 -7.21 -8.57 -5.89
N ARG A 122 -7.16 -9.71 -5.19
CA ARG A 122 -6.41 -9.85 -3.93
C ARG A 122 -4.91 -9.87 -4.14
N TRP A 123 -4.47 -10.20 -5.35
CA TRP A 123 -3.06 -10.23 -5.73
C TRP A 123 -2.48 -8.83 -6.00
N VAL A 124 -3.32 -7.80 -6.13
CA VAL A 124 -2.89 -6.38 -6.09
C VAL A 124 -3.09 -5.75 -4.72
N GLY A 125 -3.59 -6.51 -3.74
CA GLY A 125 -3.86 -6.12 -2.36
C GLY A 125 -3.01 -6.89 -1.34
N GLY A 126 -3.68 -7.63 -0.45
CA GLY A 126 -3.06 -8.33 0.67
C GLY A 126 -2.13 -9.48 0.29
N LEU A 127 -2.23 -10.05 -0.90
CA LEU A 127 -1.28 -11.04 -1.44
C LEU A 127 -0.25 -10.40 -2.38
N GLY A 128 -0.38 -9.11 -2.68
CA GLY A 128 0.52 -8.34 -3.53
C GLY A 128 1.43 -7.40 -2.73
N MET A 129 1.89 -6.34 -3.40
CA MET A 129 2.86 -5.39 -2.84
C MET A 129 2.46 -4.82 -1.47
N PRO A 130 1.19 -4.44 -1.19
CA PRO A 130 0.80 -3.98 0.15
C PRO A 130 0.97 -5.07 1.22
N GLY A 131 0.63 -6.32 0.90
CA GLY A 131 0.83 -7.46 1.80
C GLY A 131 2.31 -7.71 2.10
N TRP A 132 3.18 -7.69 1.09
CA TRP A 132 4.63 -7.84 1.27
C TRP A 132 5.20 -6.71 2.10
N THR A 133 4.74 -5.48 1.87
CA THR A 133 5.12 -4.30 2.68
C THR A 133 4.74 -4.49 4.14
N ALA A 134 3.55 -5.01 4.41
CA ALA A 134 3.10 -5.32 5.76
C ALA A 134 3.97 -6.42 6.41
N TYR A 135 4.24 -7.48 5.65
CA TYR A 135 5.01 -8.65 6.12
C TYR A 135 6.42 -8.25 6.54
N PHE A 136 7.21 -7.71 5.63
CA PHE A 136 8.60 -7.34 5.92
C PHE A 136 8.69 -6.12 6.83
N GLY A 137 7.84 -5.12 6.64
CA GLY A 137 7.84 -3.92 7.47
C GLY A 137 7.54 -4.22 8.93
N LEU A 138 6.62 -5.13 9.21
CA LEU A 138 6.34 -5.53 10.59
C LEU A 138 7.39 -6.50 11.12
N LEU A 139 7.72 -7.57 10.38
CA LEU A 139 8.52 -8.67 10.92
C LEU A 139 10.02 -8.36 10.94
N ASP A 140 10.55 -7.72 9.89
CA ASP A 140 11.99 -7.43 9.80
C ASP A 140 12.34 -6.07 10.41
N VAL A 141 11.47 -5.06 10.27
CA VAL A 141 11.73 -3.71 10.79
C VAL A 141 11.08 -3.50 12.16
N GLY A 142 9.78 -3.77 12.30
CA GLY A 142 9.04 -3.65 13.56
C GLY A 142 9.49 -4.65 14.62
N GLN A 143 9.77 -5.89 14.21
CA GLN A 143 10.24 -6.99 15.07
C GLN A 143 9.38 -7.18 16.33
N PRO A 144 8.06 -7.36 16.19
CA PRO A 144 7.18 -7.50 17.32
C PRO A 144 7.44 -8.82 18.07
N LYS A 145 7.28 -8.78 19.39
CA LYS A 145 7.36 -9.95 20.27
C LYS A 145 5.99 -10.23 20.85
N ALA A 146 5.71 -11.46 21.20
CA ALA A 146 4.49 -11.80 21.92
C ALA A 146 4.36 -10.95 23.20
N GLY A 147 3.19 -10.35 23.39
CA GLY A 147 2.90 -9.42 24.48
C GLY A 147 3.20 -7.95 24.18
N ASP A 148 3.92 -7.62 23.10
CA ASP A 148 4.11 -6.23 22.68
C ASP A 148 2.77 -5.58 22.30
N THR A 149 2.65 -4.26 22.54
CA THR A 149 1.59 -3.43 21.98
C THR A 149 2.04 -2.87 20.64
N VAL A 150 1.35 -3.25 19.56
CA VAL A 150 1.57 -2.76 18.20
C VAL A 150 0.51 -1.71 17.86
N PHE A 151 0.94 -0.49 17.61
CA PHE A 151 0.10 0.58 17.11
C PHE A 151 0.25 0.71 15.60
N VAL A 152 -0.87 0.80 14.88
CA VAL A 152 -0.89 0.85 13.42
C VAL A 152 -1.62 2.11 12.96
N SER A 153 -0.92 3.05 12.34
CA SER A 153 -1.56 4.20 11.69
C SER A 153 -2.12 3.80 10.32
N ALA A 154 -3.16 4.49 9.84
CA ALA A 154 -3.92 4.12 8.64
C ALA A 154 -4.34 2.63 8.63
N ALA A 155 -4.76 2.12 9.79
CA ALA A 155 -4.98 0.69 10.06
C ALA A 155 -6.05 0.04 9.17
N SER A 156 -7.02 0.78 8.66
CA SER A 156 -8.07 0.27 7.76
C SER A 156 -7.64 0.20 6.29
N GLY A 157 -6.42 0.67 5.97
CA GLY A 157 -5.86 0.69 4.62
C GLY A 157 -5.23 -0.64 4.19
N ALA A 158 -4.72 -0.67 2.97
CA ALA A 158 -4.18 -1.88 2.34
C ALA A 158 -3.04 -2.55 3.14
N VAL A 159 -2.08 -1.77 3.62
CA VAL A 159 -0.95 -2.25 4.42
C VAL A 159 -1.36 -2.44 5.88
N GLY A 160 -1.96 -1.41 6.49
CA GLY A 160 -2.25 -1.42 7.93
C GLY A 160 -3.19 -2.53 8.37
N SER A 161 -4.18 -2.90 7.55
CA SER A 161 -5.09 -4.01 7.87
C SER A 161 -4.39 -5.37 7.91
N VAL A 162 -3.38 -5.58 7.08
CA VAL A 162 -2.56 -6.79 7.08
C VAL A 162 -1.57 -6.78 8.24
N VAL A 163 -0.91 -5.64 8.49
CA VAL A 163 0.01 -5.45 9.63
C VAL A 163 -0.63 -5.86 10.95
N GLY A 164 -1.82 -5.33 11.23
CA GLY A 164 -2.49 -5.62 12.50
C GLY A 164 -2.84 -7.10 12.66
N GLN A 165 -3.31 -7.74 11.60
CA GLN A 165 -3.61 -9.17 11.65
C GLN A 165 -2.34 -10.02 11.83
N ILE A 166 -1.23 -9.69 11.15
CA ILE A 166 0.06 -10.37 11.40
C ILE A 166 0.50 -10.17 12.85
N ALA A 167 0.37 -8.95 13.40
CA ALA A 167 0.70 -8.69 14.79
C ALA A 167 -0.15 -9.53 15.76
N LYS A 168 -1.45 -9.70 15.48
CA LYS A 168 -2.33 -10.62 16.25
C LYS A 168 -1.82 -12.06 16.19
N LEU A 169 -1.44 -12.55 15.00
CA LEU A 169 -0.87 -13.88 14.83
C LEU A 169 0.46 -14.07 15.56
N LYS A 170 1.19 -12.99 15.83
CA LYS A 170 2.41 -12.99 16.65
C LYS A 170 2.16 -12.84 18.15
N GLY A 171 0.89 -12.81 18.59
CA GLY A 171 0.52 -12.73 20.01
C GLY A 171 0.63 -11.31 20.60
N CYS A 172 0.55 -10.28 19.77
CA CYS A 172 0.60 -8.89 20.21
C CYS A 172 -0.80 -8.36 20.58
N ARG A 173 -0.82 -7.33 21.44
CA ARG A 173 -1.94 -6.41 21.52
C ARG A 173 -1.87 -5.46 20.34
N VAL A 174 -2.99 -5.24 19.64
CA VAL A 174 -3.02 -4.43 18.43
C VAL A 174 -4.02 -3.30 18.54
N VAL A 175 -3.55 -2.08 18.36
CA VAL A 175 -4.37 -0.87 18.34
C VAL A 175 -4.24 -0.19 16.98
N GLY A 176 -5.36 0.07 16.32
CA GLY A 176 -5.37 0.68 14.99
C GLY A 176 -5.93 2.09 15.00
N LEU A 177 -5.32 3.01 14.25
CA LEU A 177 -5.85 4.34 14.01
C LEU A 177 -6.49 4.42 12.62
N ALA A 178 -7.76 4.86 12.58
CA ALA A 178 -8.52 5.03 11.36
C ALA A 178 -9.41 6.29 11.42
N GLY A 179 -10.04 6.65 10.30
CA GLY A 179 -10.88 7.84 10.21
C GLY A 179 -12.36 7.51 10.21
N GLY A 180 -13.03 7.79 11.30
CA GLY A 180 -14.46 7.63 11.50
C GLY A 180 -14.87 6.30 12.13
N PRO A 181 -16.05 6.26 12.77
CA PRO A 181 -16.49 5.13 13.58
C PRO A 181 -16.72 3.85 12.80
N GLU A 182 -17.08 3.95 11.52
CA GLU A 182 -17.28 2.78 10.66
C GLU A 182 -15.96 2.02 10.43
N LYS A 183 -14.89 2.75 10.06
CA LYS A 183 -13.56 2.14 9.87
C LYS A 183 -13.01 1.57 11.17
N CYS A 184 -13.23 2.26 12.29
CA CYS A 184 -12.82 1.77 13.61
C CYS A 184 -13.54 0.45 13.96
N ARG A 185 -14.86 0.34 13.71
CA ARG A 185 -15.58 -0.93 13.89
C ARG A 185 -15.04 -2.06 13.01
N VAL A 186 -14.66 -1.77 11.77
CA VAL A 186 -14.03 -2.79 10.91
C VAL A 186 -12.75 -3.33 11.56
N LEU A 187 -11.94 -2.48 12.18
CA LEU A 187 -10.71 -2.93 12.84
C LEU A 187 -11.01 -3.92 13.96
N THR A 188 -11.96 -3.59 14.85
CA THR A 188 -12.28 -4.42 16.02
C THR A 188 -13.14 -5.63 15.67
N ASP A 189 -14.21 -5.43 14.93
CA ASP A 189 -15.26 -6.44 14.75
C ASP A 189 -14.92 -7.43 13.61
N THR A 190 -14.10 -7.00 12.65
CA THR A 190 -13.77 -7.81 11.47
C THR A 190 -12.31 -8.28 11.49
N LEU A 191 -11.37 -7.36 11.77
CA LEU A 191 -9.92 -7.64 11.64
C LEU A 191 -9.26 -8.07 12.95
N GLY A 192 -10.01 -8.14 14.05
CA GLY A 192 -9.55 -8.67 15.34
C GLY A 192 -8.56 -7.78 16.09
N PHE A 193 -8.52 -6.48 15.80
CA PHE A 193 -7.75 -5.52 16.60
C PHE A 193 -8.35 -5.41 18.01
N ASP A 194 -7.53 -5.19 19.02
CA ASP A 194 -7.99 -5.09 20.41
C ASP A 194 -8.64 -3.75 20.73
N ALA A 195 -8.26 -2.68 20.00
CA ALA A 195 -8.87 -1.37 20.12
C ALA A 195 -8.66 -0.55 18.83
N ALA A 196 -9.46 0.51 18.70
CA ALA A 196 -9.35 1.46 17.60
C ALA A 196 -9.35 2.90 18.12
N VAL A 197 -8.60 3.77 17.46
CA VAL A 197 -8.52 5.23 17.67
C VAL A 197 -9.11 5.92 16.46
N ASP A 198 -10.12 6.77 16.67
CA ASP A 198 -10.70 7.59 15.61
C ASP A 198 -10.06 8.97 15.58
N HIS A 199 -9.17 9.19 14.59
CA HIS A 199 -8.51 10.48 14.46
C HIS A 199 -9.43 11.65 14.10
N ARG A 200 -10.69 11.38 13.69
CA ARG A 200 -11.69 12.39 13.39
C ARG A 200 -12.52 12.81 14.61
N ALA A 201 -12.49 12.03 15.69
CA ALA A 201 -13.23 12.32 16.91
C ALA A 201 -12.55 13.34 17.84
N GLY A 202 -11.33 13.81 17.49
CA GLY A 202 -10.53 14.70 18.35
C GLY A 202 -9.83 13.95 19.49
N ASP A 203 -9.08 14.67 20.32
CA ASP A 203 -8.29 14.15 21.45
C ASP A 203 -7.56 12.82 21.15
N ILE A 204 -6.77 12.83 20.09
CA ILE A 204 -6.01 11.63 19.67
C ILE A 204 -5.12 11.12 20.81
N ALA A 205 -4.48 12.03 21.56
CA ALA A 205 -3.57 11.67 22.66
C ALA A 205 -4.32 10.93 23.79
N GLY A 206 -5.49 11.43 24.21
CA GLY A 206 -6.33 10.76 25.21
C GLY A 206 -6.83 9.41 24.74
N GLN A 207 -7.27 9.30 23.48
CA GLN A 207 -7.69 8.03 22.89
C GLN A 207 -6.53 7.02 22.84
N ILE A 208 -5.31 7.42 22.41
CA ILE A 208 -4.13 6.54 22.39
C ILE A 208 -3.80 6.07 23.82
N LYS A 209 -3.79 6.99 24.81
CA LYS A 209 -3.52 6.65 26.21
C LYS A 209 -4.50 5.63 26.76
N ALA A 210 -5.78 5.75 26.42
CA ALA A 210 -6.82 4.81 26.84
C ALA A 210 -6.70 3.45 26.14
N ALA A 211 -6.38 3.44 24.84
CA ALA A 211 -6.24 2.22 24.05
C ALA A 211 -4.94 1.46 24.30
N CYS A 212 -3.85 2.19 24.67
CA CYS A 212 -2.52 1.65 24.95
C CYS A 212 -2.10 1.96 26.39
N PRO A 213 -2.76 1.40 27.42
CA PRO A 213 -2.49 1.75 28.84
C PRO A 213 -1.05 1.45 29.27
N ASP A 214 -0.42 0.45 28.67
CA ASP A 214 0.96 0.03 28.93
C ASP A 214 1.97 0.63 27.94
N GLY A 215 1.55 1.62 27.13
CA GLY A 215 2.37 2.25 26.09
C GLY A 215 2.44 1.44 24.81
N ILE A 216 3.29 1.88 23.88
CA ILE A 216 3.43 1.33 22.53
C ILE A 216 4.85 0.80 22.33
N ASP A 217 5.00 -0.48 22.00
CA ASP A 217 6.30 -1.11 21.76
C ASP A 217 6.72 -1.04 20.29
N VAL A 218 5.75 -1.16 19.39
CA VAL A 218 5.95 -1.04 17.95
C VAL A 218 4.91 -0.10 17.35
N ASN A 219 5.38 0.93 16.63
CA ASN A 219 4.53 1.74 15.76
C ASN A 219 4.79 1.39 14.29
N PHE A 220 3.76 0.93 13.58
CA PHE A 220 3.80 0.83 12.13
C PHE A 220 3.19 2.10 11.54
N GLU A 221 4.05 2.96 11.00
CA GLU A 221 3.70 4.33 10.65
C GLU A 221 3.52 4.54 9.15
N SER A 222 2.35 5.05 8.77
CA SER A 222 2.01 5.35 7.38
C SER A 222 1.43 6.75 7.15
N VAL A 223 1.18 7.53 8.22
CA VAL A 223 0.49 8.84 8.14
C VAL A 223 1.45 10.01 8.29
N GLY A 224 2.29 9.99 9.31
CA GLY A 224 3.18 11.11 9.63
C GLY A 224 2.46 12.29 10.32
N GLY A 225 3.08 13.46 10.27
CA GLY A 225 2.53 14.71 10.80
C GLY A 225 2.18 14.64 12.27
N GLU A 226 1.10 15.32 12.66
CA GLU A 226 0.63 15.43 14.05
C GLU A 226 0.30 14.05 14.68
N ILE A 227 -0.21 13.11 13.89
CA ILE A 227 -0.51 11.75 14.38
C ILE A 227 0.77 11.07 14.83
N PHE A 228 1.79 11.01 13.98
CA PHE A 228 3.07 10.42 14.35
C PHE A 228 3.74 11.14 15.52
N ASP A 229 3.70 12.48 15.50
CA ASP A 229 4.25 13.31 16.59
C ASP A 229 3.59 12.97 17.94
N THR A 230 2.28 12.78 17.94
CA THR A 230 1.52 12.37 19.14
C THR A 230 1.89 10.94 19.57
N VAL A 231 2.00 9.99 18.64
CA VAL A 231 2.36 8.60 18.93
C VAL A 231 3.72 8.51 19.62
N LEU A 232 4.70 9.36 19.26
CA LEU A 232 6.04 9.38 19.89
C LEU A 232 5.99 9.55 21.42
N LEU A 233 5.01 10.29 21.95
CA LEU A 233 4.83 10.50 23.38
C LEU A 233 4.34 9.26 24.14
N HIS A 234 3.78 8.30 23.43
CA HIS A 234 3.21 7.07 23.99
C HIS A 234 4.10 5.84 23.77
N MET A 235 5.26 6.02 23.10
CA MET A 235 6.20 4.93 22.85
C MET A 235 6.93 4.50 24.11
N ASN A 236 7.06 3.20 24.29
CA ASN A 236 7.85 2.60 25.37
C ASN A 236 9.37 2.76 25.12
N THR A 237 10.13 2.63 26.17
CA THR A 237 11.61 2.60 26.09
C THR A 237 12.08 1.46 25.19
N PHE A 238 12.98 1.77 24.26
CA PHE A 238 13.45 0.89 23.19
C PHE A 238 12.36 0.49 22.18
N GLY A 239 11.27 1.28 22.08
CA GLY A 239 10.24 1.10 21.08
C GLY A 239 10.79 1.19 19.65
N ARG A 240 10.09 0.59 18.71
CA ARG A 240 10.48 0.49 17.30
C ARG A 240 9.41 1.14 16.44
N VAL A 241 9.84 1.98 15.50
CA VAL A 241 8.98 2.59 14.49
C VAL A 241 9.38 2.04 13.12
N ALA A 242 8.47 1.30 12.49
CA ALA A 242 8.57 0.91 11.09
C ALA A 242 7.91 2.00 10.25
N LEU A 243 8.70 2.88 9.64
CA LEU A 243 8.21 4.03 8.88
C LEU A 243 7.99 3.63 7.42
N CYS A 244 6.73 3.32 7.09
CA CYS A 244 6.30 2.87 5.78
C CYS A 244 5.89 4.04 4.87
N GLY A 245 5.29 5.08 5.43
CA GLY A 245 4.80 6.21 4.64
C GLY A 245 4.47 7.44 5.48
N LEU A 246 4.24 8.55 4.78
CA LEU A 246 3.92 9.85 5.36
C LEU A 246 2.78 10.49 4.54
N ILE A 247 1.63 9.79 4.44
CA ILE A 247 0.55 10.19 3.52
C ILE A 247 0.02 11.59 3.78
N SER A 248 0.09 12.09 5.02
CA SER A 248 -0.30 13.46 5.37
C SER A 248 0.52 14.54 4.65
N ALA A 249 1.74 14.20 4.21
CA ALA A 249 2.64 15.10 3.51
C ALA A 249 2.51 15.02 1.97
N TYR A 250 1.88 13.98 1.43
CA TYR A 250 1.95 13.71 -0.02
C TYR A 250 1.20 14.75 -0.86
N THR A 251 0.13 15.31 -0.33
CA THR A 251 -0.67 16.34 -1.00
C THR A 251 -0.58 17.72 -0.32
N ALA A 252 0.33 17.88 0.64
CA ALA A 252 0.49 19.13 1.36
C ALA A 252 0.89 20.29 0.42
N SER A 253 0.29 21.46 0.63
CA SER A 253 0.60 22.68 -0.12
C SER A 253 1.89 23.35 0.35
N GLU A 254 2.30 23.08 1.57
CA GLU A 254 3.52 23.57 2.21
C GLU A 254 4.31 22.41 2.79
N ALA A 255 5.58 22.62 3.03
CA ALA A 255 6.38 21.64 3.74
C ALA A 255 5.74 21.39 5.12
N PRO A 256 5.47 20.11 5.49
CA PRO A 256 4.89 19.83 6.78
C PRO A 256 5.83 20.30 7.89
N PRO A 257 5.29 20.79 9.03
CA PRO A 257 6.11 21.14 10.16
C PRO A 257 6.92 19.94 10.64
N GLY A 258 8.13 20.20 11.15
CA GLY A 258 8.92 19.17 11.79
C GLY A 258 8.22 18.59 13.02
N LEU A 259 8.64 17.40 13.44
CA LEU A 259 8.09 16.76 14.64
C LEU A 259 8.53 17.51 15.89
N SER A 260 7.58 17.93 16.71
CA SER A 260 7.82 18.66 17.96
C SER A 260 8.33 17.74 19.06
N ASN A 261 7.93 16.47 19.03
CA ASN A 261 8.21 15.46 20.04
C ASN A 261 9.44 14.58 19.73
N MET A 262 10.33 15.03 18.82
CA MET A 262 11.57 14.30 18.50
C MET A 262 12.44 13.99 19.73
N ARG A 263 12.30 14.78 20.81
CA ARG A 263 12.97 14.47 22.09
C ARG A 263 12.62 13.07 22.60
N ALA A 264 11.43 12.57 22.35
CA ALA A 264 11.00 11.21 22.75
C ALA A 264 11.90 10.13 22.11
N VAL A 265 12.34 10.33 20.86
CA VAL A 265 13.27 9.41 20.21
C VAL A 265 14.55 9.24 21.02
N LEU A 266 15.11 10.35 21.53
CA LEU A 266 16.31 10.32 22.41
C LEU A 266 15.98 9.71 23.77
N THR A 267 14.96 10.23 24.46
CA THR A 267 14.71 9.88 25.87
C THR A 267 14.19 8.45 26.04
N GLN A 268 13.43 7.96 25.09
CA GLN A 268 12.95 6.56 25.03
C GLN A 268 13.90 5.64 24.23
N ARG A 269 14.98 6.17 23.67
CA ARG A 269 15.97 5.41 22.88
C ARG A 269 15.29 4.60 21.76
N LEU A 270 14.37 5.28 21.04
CA LEU A 270 13.58 4.65 19.98
C LEU A 270 14.46 4.32 18.76
N ARG A 271 14.14 3.22 18.09
CA ARG A 271 14.65 2.93 16.74
C ARG A 271 13.58 3.35 15.73
N VAL A 272 13.87 4.35 14.91
CA VAL A 272 13.03 4.78 13.80
C VAL A 272 13.70 4.36 12.49
N GLN A 273 13.06 3.50 11.71
CA GLN A 273 13.64 2.96 10.49
C GLN A 273 12.62 3.04 9.34
N GLY A 274 13.03 3.71 8.24
CA GLY A 274 12.28 3.68 6.99
C GLY A 274 12.35 2.32 6.31
N LEU A 275 11.34 1.99 5.54
CA LEU A 275 11.30 0.76 4.75
C LEU A 275 10.77 1.03 3.34
N ILE A 276 11.36 0.35 2.37
CA ILE A 276 10.87 0.26 0.99
C ILE A 276 10.83 -1.22 0.62
N VAL A 277 9.66 -1.75 0.29
CA VAL A 277 9.48 -3.19 0.05
C VAL A 277 10.40 -3.77 -1.01
N PHE A 278 10.89 -2.96 -1.94
CA PHE A 278 11.85 -3.39 -2.97
C PHE A 278 13.22 -3.82 -2.43
N ASP A 279 13.54 -3.49 -1.18
CA ASP A 279 14.77 -3.96 -0.52
C ASP A 279 14.69 -5.48 -0.19
N TRP A 280 13.51 -6.08 -0.25
CA TRP A 280 13.25 -7.51 -0.02
C TRP A 280 12.84 -8.27 -1.29
N ILE A 281 13.19 -7.78 -2.48
CA ILE A 281 12.68 -8.34 -3.75
C ILE A 281 12.97 -9.84 -3.88
N ASP A 282 14.13 -10.29 -3.44
CA ASP A 282 14.55 -11.69 -3.49
C ASP A 282 13.79 -12.59 -2.49
N ARG A 283 13.11 -11.99 -1.51
CA ARG A 283 12.33 -12.68 -0.48
C ARG A 283 10.81 -12.56 -0.70
N ILE A 284 10.36 -11.91 -1.77
CA ILE A 284 8.91 -11.80 -2.07
C ILE A 284 8.22 -13.17 -2.11
N PRO A 285 8.81 -14.26 -2.66
CA PRO A 285 8.19 -15.59 -2.62
C PRO A 285 7.91 -16.10 -1.19
N GLU A 286 8.75 -15.78 -0.21
CA GLU A 286 8.51 -16.08 1.21
C GLU A 286 7.24 -15.41 1.72
N ALA A 287 7.09 -14.11 1.45
CA ALA A 287 5.92 -13.34 1.87
C ALA A 287 4.63 -13.87 1.20
N ILE A 288 4.67 -14.15 -0.10
CA ILE A 288 3.54 -14.71 -0.85
C ILE A 288 3.11 -16.05 -0.24
N ALA A 289 4.05 -16.97 -0.02
CA ALA A 289 3.75 -18.27 0.56
C ALA A 289 3.12 -18.16 1.95
N GLN A 290 3.67 -17.30 2.81
CA GLN A 290 3.17 -17.17 4.18
C GLN A 290 1.83 -16.44 4.26
N LEU A 291 1.64 -15.35 3.50
CA LEU A 291 0.37 -14.62 3.44
C LEU A 291 -0.72 -15.49 2.82
N GLY A 292 -0.38 -16.23 1.75
CA GLY A 292 -1.28 -17.19 1.11
C GLY A 292 -1.73 -18.29 2.08
N ALA A 293 -0.80 -18.88 2.84
CA ALA A 293 -1.12 -19.88 3.85
C ALA A 293 -2.05 -19.32 4.94
N TRP A 294 -1.77 -18.13 5.47
CA TRP A 294 -2.65 -17.50 6.46
C TRP A 294 -4.02 -17.17 5.90
N HIS A 295 -4.09 -16.77 4.61
CA HIS A 295 -5.36 -16.51 3.95
C HIS A 295 -6.16 -17.80 3.75
N ALA A 296 -5.55 -18.88 3.26
CA ALA A 296 -6.19 -20.17 3.10
C ALA A 296 -6.72 -20.75 4.42
N ASP A 297 -5.97 -20.55 5.52
CA ASP A 297 -6.38 -20.95 6.88
C ASP A 297 -7.48 -20.06 7.48
N GLY A 298 -7.94 -19.01 6.79
CA GLY A 298 -8.90 -18.03 7.32
C GLY A 298 -8.34 -17.11 8.39
N LYS A 299 -7.01 -17.09 8.59
CA LYS A 299 -6.31 -16.27 9.59
C LYS A 299 -5.98 -14.86 9.10
N LEU A 300 -6.05 -14.62 7.79
CA LEU A 300 -5.82 -13.33 7.16
C LEU A 300 -7.02 -12.96 6.30
N ILE A 301 -7.75 -11.94 6.72
CA ILE A 301 -8.85 -11.35 5.98
C ILE A 301 -8.29 -10.26 5.08
N ILE A 302 -8.49 -10.40 3.78
CA ILE A 302 -8.06 -9.43 2.78
C ILE A 302 -9.30 -8.70 2.26
N ARG A 303 -9.23 -7.36 2.20
CA ARG A 303 -10.36 -6.50 1.84
C ARG A 303 -9.94 -5.50 0.78
N GLU A 304 -10.60 -5.60 -0.37
CA GLU A 304 -10.44 -4.66 -1.48
C GLU A 304 -11.67 -3.76 -1.57
N ASP A 305 -11.42 -2.53 -1.96
CA ASP A 305 -12.39 -1.54 -2.42
C ASP A 305 -12.23 -1.42 -3.93
N VAL A 306 -12.90 -2.31 -4.65
CA VAL A 306 -12.82 -2.36 -6.11
C VAL A 306 -13.74 -1.30 -6.70
N ARG A 307 -13.20 -0.46 -7.56
CA ARG A 307 -13.91 0.60 -8.28
C ARG A 307 -13.98 0.28 -9.76
N ASP A 308 -15.18 0.28 -10.29
CA ASP A 308 -15.45 0.18 -11.72
C ASP A 308 -15.25 1.55 -12.39
N GLY A 309 -15.22 1.56 -13.71
CA GLY A 309 -15.14 2.78 -14.52
C GLY A 309 -13.93 2.82 -15.46
N GLY A 310 -13.12 1.76 -15.44
CA GLY A 310 -11.97 1.63 -16.32
C GLY A 310 -10.94 2.73 -16.10
N LEU A 311 -10.04 2.89 -17.07
CA LEU A 311 -8.91 3.83 -16.97
C LEU A 311 -9.36 5.30 -16.95
N ASP A 312 -10.53 5.62 -17.50
CA ASP A 312 -11.05 7.00 -17.49
C ASP A 312 -11.39 7.51 -16.09
N ALA A 313 -11.72 6.60 -15.17
CA ALA A 313 -12.00 6.90 -13.78
C ALA A 313 -10.74 7.10 -12.93
N PHE A 314 -9.54 6.74 -13.43
CA PHE A 314 -8.30 6.78 -12.67
C PHE A 314 -8.04 8.11 -11.94
N PRO A 315 -8.19 9.32 -12.57
CA PRO A 315 -7.90 10.59 -11.89
C PRO A 315 -8.77 10.84 -10.66
N ASP A 316 -10.03 10.45 -10.72
CA ASP A 316 -10.99 10.64 -9.63
C ASP A 316 -10.80 9.58 -8.54
N VAL A 317 -10.64 8.32 -8.95
CA VAL A 317 -10.53 7.20 -8.02
C VAL A 317 -9.23 7.24 -7.22
N VAL A 318 -8.09 7.58 -7.83
CA VAL A 318 -6.81 7.66 -7.11
C VAL A 318 -6.84 8.70 -5.98
N ASN A 319 -7.61 9.77 -6.14
CA ASN A 319 -7.75 10.82 -5.13
C ASN A 319 -8.50 10.37 -3.87
N LEU A 320 -9.27 9.29 -3.93
CA LEU A 320 -9.92 8.71 -2.74
C LEU A 320 -8.91 8.28 -1.67
N LEU A 321 -7.67 7.96 -2.07
CA LEU A 321 -6.59 7.63 -1.14
C LEU A 321 -6.23 8.79 -0.21
N TYR A 322 -6.26 10.02 -0.74
CA TYR A 322 -5.82 11.22 -0.03
C TYR A 322 -6.95 11.90 0.76
N THR A 323 -8.20 11.57 0.44
CA THR A 323 -9.39 12.06 1.16
C THR A 323 -9.93 11.05 2.19
N GLY A 324 -9.36 9.84 2.20
CA GLY A 324 -9.86 8.74 3.03
C GLY A 324 -11.22 8.21 2.56
N GLY A 325 -11.52 8.34 1.27
CA GLY A 325 -12.76 7.87 0.65
C GLY A 325 -12.80 6.37 0.34
N ASN A 326 -11.69 5.65 0.50
CA ASN A 326 -11.60 4.20 0.31
C ASN A 326 -11.85 3.42 1.62
N ASN A 327 -12.27 2.17 1.51
CA ASN A 327 -12.47 1.24 2.64
C ASN A 327 -11.77 -0.09 2.36
N GLY A 328 -10.53 -0.21 2.78
CA GLY A 328 -9.62 -1.31 2.43
C GLY A 328 -8.63 -0.92 1.33
N LYS A 329 -8.10 -1.91 0.62
CA LYS A 329 -7.23 -1.72 -0.54
C LYS A 329 -8.02 -1.14 -1.72
N LEU A 330 -7.65 0.05 -2.17
CA LEU A 330 -8.28 0.65 -3.35
C LEU A 330 -7.72 0.01 -4.62
N VAL A 331 -8.61 -0.51 -5.44
CA VAL A 331 -8.31 -1.20 -6.70
C VAL A 331 -9.18 -0.59 -7.80
N LEU A 332 -8.60 -0.31 -8.96
CA LEU A 332 -9.33 0.08 -10.15
C LEU A 332 -9.47 -1.13 -11.08
N LYS A 333 -10.71 -1.46 -11.44
CA LYS A 333 -11.00 -2.48 -12.45
C LYS A 333 -10.95 -1.85 -13.85
N VAL A 334 -10.22 -2.50 -14.76
CA VAL A 334 -9.98 -2.04 -16.14
C VAL A 334 -11.08 -2.51 -17.10
#